data_3f33703ce80d84c1fb60ef6f87cf45b4
#
_entry.id   3f33703ce80d84c1fb60ef6f87cf45b4
#
_cell.length_a   1.000
_cell.length_b   1.000
_cell.length_c   1.000
_cell.angle_alpha   90.00
_cell.angle_beta   90.00
_cell.angle_gamma   90.00
#
_symmetry.space_group_name_H-M   'P 1'
#
loop_
_entity.id
_entity.type
_entity.pdbx_description
1 polymer ?
#
loop_
_entity_poly.entity_id
_entity_poly.type
_entity_poly.pdbx_seq_one_letter_code
_entity_poly.pdbx_strand_id
1 'polypeptide(L)'
;MIRFNSDYTEGCHTAILEKLVETNMEQTAGYGEDEYCGQARELIRKACGDERVDVHFLVGGTQTNVTVISAALKHYQGVITAKTGHINIHETGALEACGHKCLCIETPDGKLTARQIAAYTDAHFADESFEHMVQPKMVYISNPTEIGTIYKKAELEAIYQVCKKRGLYLFMDGARLGYGLMCKENDLTLSDITANTDVFYIGGTKVGALFGEAVVIRNEELKKDFRYNIKQRGGMLAKGRLLGIQFLTLFEENRYFDISAHAARLAEKLKDELTKMGVKFYIDSPTNQQFPILPDAVLAELKKKYSFAYQERMDETHSAVRFCTCWATKEENVDMGSEEHTSELQSPMYLVC
;
A
#
# COMPACT_ATOMS: atom_id res chain seq x y z
N MET A 1 18.09 19.38 3.08
CA MET A 1 18.10 17.90 3.04
C MET A 1 16.93 17.42 2.19
N ILE A 2 17.20 16.70 1.12
CA ILE A 2 16.17 16.11 0.23
C ILE A 2 15.69 14.78 0.85
N ARG A 3 14.37 14.58 0.90
CA ARG A 3 13.79 13.43 1.60
C ARG A 3 13.29 12.36 0.62
N PHE A 4 13.94 11.19 0.66
CA PHE A 4 13.52 9.97 -0.03
C PHE A 4 13.22 8.81 0.95
N ASN A 5 13.16 9.08 2.24
CA ASN A 5 12.98 8.05 3.26
C ASN A 5 11.54 7.51 3.33
N SER A 6 10.55 8.30 2.88
CA SER A 6 9.15 7.90 2.83
C SER A 6 8.36 8.72 1.81
N ASP A 7 7.15 8.28 1.49
CA ASP A 7 6.26 8.88 0.50
C ASP A 7 5.07 9.64 1.14
N TYR A 8 5.26 10.14 2.37
CA TYR A 8 4.25 10.89 3.14
C TYR A 8 4.88 12.02 3.96
N THR A 9 5.91 12.70 3.41
CA THR A 9 6.61 13.79 4.10
C THR A 9 6.01 15.16 3.82
N GLU A 10 5.29 15.32 2.75
CA GLU A 10 4.58 16.53 2.35
C GLU A 10 3.13 16.54 2.90
N GLY A 11 2.44 17.67 2.74
CA GLY A 11 1.01 17.81 3.03
C GLY A 11 0.14 17.07 2.01
N CYS A 12 -0.77 17.80 1.35
CA CYS A 12 -1.58 17.23 0.28
C CYS A 12 -1.43 18.01 -1.03
N HIS A 13 -2.00 17.46 -2.10
CA HIS A 13 -2.12 18.15 -3.38
C HIS A 13 -2.86 19.47 -3.21
N THR A 14 -2.37 20.55 -3.83
CA THR A 14 -2.88 21.94 -3.65
C THR A 14 -4.37 22.04 -3.88
N ALA A 15 -4.93 21.36 -4.90
CA ALA A 15 -6.36 21.36 -5.19
C ALA A 15 -7.22 20.86 -4.00
N ILE A 16 -6.68 19.99 -3.13
CA ILE A 16 -7.38 19.55 -1.91
C ILE A 16 -7.47 20.72 -0.92
N LEU A 17 -6.37 21.46 -0.71
CA LEU A 17 -6.36 22.61 0.20
C LEU A 17 -7.32 23.69 -0.29
N GLU A 18 -7.32 23.98 -1.59
CA GLU A 18 -8.24 24.94 -2.22
C GLU A 18 -9.69 24.55 -1.97
N LYS A 19 -10.04 23.27 -2.21
CA LYS A 19 -11.40 22.75 -1.99
C LYS A 19 -11.79 22.78 -0.50
N LEU A 20 -10.87 22.48 0.41
CA LEU A 20 -11.12 22.58 1.85
C LEU A 20 -11.36 24.03 2.30
N VAL A 21 -10.63 25.00 1.76
CA VAL A 21 -10.82 26.42 2.05
C VAL A 21 -12.16 26.91 1.48
N GLU A 22 -12.45 26.58 0.21
CA GLU A 22 -13.70 26.95 -0.47
C GLU A 22 -14.94 26.52 0.31
N THR A 23 -14.92 25.27 0.79
CA THR A 23 -16.08 24.64 1.43
C THR A 23 -16.12 24.80 2.95
N ASN A 24 -15.13 25.48 3.56
CA ASN A 24 -14.93 25.50 5.01
C ASN A 24 -16.15 25.95 5.82
N MET A 25 -16.93 26.90 5.31
CA MET A 25 -18.08 27.46 6.02
C MET A 25 -19.42 26.79 5.68
N GLU A 26 -19.39 25.77 4.83
CA GLU A 26 -20.61 25.03 4.48
C GLU A 26 -21.06 24.13 5.63
N GLN A 27 -22.37 24.05 5.79
CA GLN A 27 -23.01 23.12 6.74
C GLN A 27 -23.42 21.85 6.00
N THR A 28 -22.83 20.72 6.39
CA THR A 28 -23.09 19.43 5.77
C THR A 28 -23.50 18.39 6.81
N ALA A 29 -24.12 17.29 6.36
CA ALA A 29 -24.33 16.13 7.19
C ALA A 29 -22.99 15.59 7.73
N GLY A 30 -23.02 15.01 8.94
CA GLY A 30 -21.82 14.43 9.56
C GLY A 30 -21.59 12.96 9.20
N TYR A 31 -20.48 12.43 9.68
CA TYR A 31 -20.20 11.00 9.70
C TYR A 31 -20.09 10.35 8.32
N GLY A 32 -19.70 11.15 7.30
CA GLY A 32 -19.54 10.69 5.93
C GLY A 32 -20.82 10.50 5.13
N GLU A 33 -21.94 11.08 5.61
CA GLU A 33 -23.24 11.10 4.91
C GLU A 33 -23.48 12.41 4.14
N ASP A 34 -22.43 13.20 3.99
CA ASP A 34 -22.43 14.46 3.24
C ASP A 34 -22.31 14.22 1.72
N GLU A 35 -22.61 15.28 0.95
CA GLU A 35 -22.59 15.23 -0.52
C GLU A 35 -21.20 14.98 -1.09
N TYR A 36 -20.14 15.49 -0.47
CA TYR A 36 -18.76 15.29 -0.92
C TYR A 36 -18.36 13.84 -0.81
N CYS A 37 -18.68 13.19 0.31
CA CYS A 37 -18.49 11.76 0.46
C CYS A 37 -19.34 10.95 -0.53
N GLY A 38 -20.57 11.41 -0.82
CA GLY A 38 -21.45 10.82 -1.84
C GLY A 38 -20.80 10.84 -3.23
N GLN A 39 -20.39 12.01 -3.68
CA GLN A 39 -19.75 12.21 -4.99
C GLN A 39 -18.43 11.42 -5.10
N ALA A 40 -17.59 11.43 -4.05
CA ALA A 40 -16.37 10.64 -4.02
C ALA A 40 -16.63 9.15 -4.18
N ARG A 41 -17.65 8.60 -3.49
CA ARG A 41 -18.08 7.20 -3.65
C ARG A 41 -18.48 6.88 -5.08
N GLU A 42 -19.24 7.74 -5.75
CA GLU A 42 -19.65 7.53 -7.14
C GLU A 42 -18.44 7.49 -8.09
N LEU A 43 -17.49 8.41 -7.96
CA LEU A 43 -16.28 8.41 -8.77
C LEU A 43 -15.45 7.13 -8.55
N ILE A 44 -15.33 6.67 -7.31
CA ILE A 44 -14.61 5.43 -6.99
C ILE A 44 -15.34 4.21 -7.54
N ARG A 45 -16.68 4.10 -7.40
CA ARG A 45 -17.48 3.02 -8.00
C ARG A 45 -17.29 2.96 -9.51
N LYS A 46 -17.35 4.11 -10.17
CA LYS A 46 -17.11 4.21 -11.61
C LYS A 46 -15.71 3.72 -11.99
N ALA A 47 -14.68 4.11 -11.24
CA ALA A 47 -13.31 3.67 -11.46
C ALA A 47 -13.13 2.16 -11.20
N CYS A 48 -13.87 1.60 -10.22
CA CYS A 48 -13.92 0.17 -9.92
C CYS A 48 -14.70 -0.65 -10.95
N GLY A 49 -15.55 -0.02 -11.77
CA GLY A 49 -16.39 -0.69 -12.74
C GLY A 49 -17.50 -1.56 -12.13
N ASP A 50 -17.88 -1.31 -10.87
CA ASP A 50 -18.97 -2.02 -10.19
C ASP A 50 -19.74 -1.07 -9.25
N GLU A 51 -20.96 -0.72 -9.65
CA GLU A 51 -21.84 0.20 -8.90
C GLU A 51 -22.34 -0.40 -7.57
N ARG A 52 -22.17 -1.71 -7.37
CA ARG A 52 -22.67 -2.40 -6.18
C ARG A 52 -21.70 -2.37 -5.02
N VAL A 53 -20.45 -1.97 -5.21
CA VAL A 53 -19.48 -1.93 -4.13
C VAL A 53 -19.84 -0.85 -3.10
N ASP A 54 -19.62 -1.15 -1.83
CA ASP A 54 -19.64 -0.15 -0.78
C ASP A 54 -18.29 0.53 -0.67
N VAL A 55 -18.31 1.85 -0.51
CA VAL A 55 -17.08 2.65 -0.34
C VAL A 55 -17.16 3.40 0.99
N HIS A 56 -16.15 3.20 1.84
CA HIS A 56 -16.03 3.85 3.14
C HIS A 56 -14.68 4.55 3.27
N PHE A 57 -14.66 5.70 3.93
CA PHE A 57 -13.43 6.45 4.16
C PHE A 57 -12.96 6.31 5.59
N LEU A 58 -11.68 5.97 5.77
CA LEU A 58 -11.00 5.82 7.07
C LEU A 58 -9.76 6.69 7.10
N VAL A 59 -9.17 6.94 8.27
CA VAL A 59 -8.11 7.95 8.41
C VAL A 59 -6.71 7.45 8.10
N GLY A 60 -6.48 6.14 8.05
CA GLY A 60 -5.15 5.58 7.78
C GLY A 60 -5.14 4.06 7.68
N GLY A 61 -4.04 3.52 7.15
CA GLY A 61 -3.89 2.10 6.82
C GLY A 61 -4.10 1.16 8.00
N THR A 62 -3.44 1.41 9.14
CA THR A 62 -3.59 0.56 10.35
C THR A 62 -5.02 0.50 10.83
N GLN A 63 -5.73 1.67 10.92
CA GLN A 63 -7.14 1.69 11.28
C GLN A 63 -7.98 0.90 10.27
N THR A 64 -7.68 1.03 8.99
CA THR A 64 -8.36 0.30 7.92
C THR A 64 -8.16 -1.21 8.09
N ASN A 65 -6.92 -1.67 8.26
CA ASN A 65 -6.59 -3.08 8.40
C ASN A 65 -7.32 -3.71 9.60
N VAL A 66 -7.24 -3.11 10.77
CA VAL A 66 -7.92 -3.66 11.96
C VAL A 66 -9.44 -3.57 11.86
N THR A 67 -9.99 -2.56 11.18
CA THR A 67 -11.45 -2.44 11.00
C THR A 67 -11.97 -3.52 10.07
N VAL A 68 -11.33 -3.72 8.91
CA VAL A 68 -11.72 -4.74 7.93
C VAL A 68 -11.57 -6.14 8.51
N ILE A 69 -10.43 -6.45 9.12
CA ILE A 69 -10.15 -7.78 9.65
C ILE A 69 -11.10 -8.14 10.79
N SER A 70 -11.33 -7.20 11.71
CA SER A 70 -12.22 -7.46 12.85
C SER A 70 -13.69 -7.50 12.45
N ALA A 71 -14.10 -6.83 11.37
CA ALA A 71 -15.45 -6.95 10.84
C ALA A 71 -15.68 -8.32 10.17
N ALA A 72 -14.63 -8.88 9.55
CA ALA A 72 -14.73 -10.10 8.76
C ALA A 72 -14.56 -11.39 9.56
N LEU A 73 -13.79 -11.34 10.66
CA LEU A 73 -13.32 -12.55 11.34
C LEU A 73 -13.97 -12.76 12.71
N LYS A 74 -14.19 -14.03 13.03
CA LYS A 74 -14.50 -14.48 14.39
C LYS A 74 -13.24 -14.59 15.23
N HIS A 75 -13.34 -14.49 16.55
CA HIS A 75 -12.19 -14.45 17.47
C HIS A 75 -11.19 -15.61 17.36
N TYR A 76 -11.64 -16.79 16.90
CA TYR A 76 -10.77 -17.97 16.68
C TYR A 76 -10.17 -18.02 15.27
N GLN A 77 -10.42 -17.01 14.45
CA GLN A 77 -9.95 -16.96 13.06
C GLN A 77 -8.75 -16.04 12.91
N GLY A 78 -7.87 -16.37 11.96
CA GLY A 78 -6.65 -15.64 11.66
C GLY A 78 -6.49 -15.33 10.18
N VAL A 79 -5.44 -14.57 9.89
CA VAL A 79 -5.15 -13.99 8.59
C VAL A 79 -3.86 -14.59 8.03
N ILE A 80 -3.94 -15.27 6.88
CA ILE A 80 -2.76 -15.70 6.12
C ILE A 80 -2.14 -14.45 5.47
N THR A 81 -0.85 -14.22 5.72
CA THR A 81 -0.11 -13.10 5.15
C THR A 81 1.33 -13.50 4.84
N ALA A 82 2.01 -12.78 3.94
CA ALA A 82 3.47 -12.89 3.82
C ALA A 82 4.12 -12.45 5.14
N LYS A 83 5.27 -13.02 5.50
CA LYS A 83 6.00 -12.62 6.71
C LYS A 83 6.34 -11.13 6.71
N THR A 84 6.59 -10.55 5.54
CA THR A 84 6.84 -9.12 5.32
C THR A 84 5.58 -8.26 5.34
N GLY A 85 4.38 -8.86 5.43
CA GLY A 85 3.11 -8.14 5.38
C GLY A 85 3.00 -7.08 6.47
N HIS A 86 2.46 -5.91 6.12
CA HIS A 86 2.40 -4.72 6.99
C HIS A 86 1.73 -5.00 8.33
N ILE A 87 0.64 -5.76 8.35
CA ILE A 87 -0.09 -6.15 9.57
C ILE A 87 0.74 -7.02 10.53
N ASN A 88 1.79 -7.69 10.02
CA ASN A 88 2.67 -8.52 10.83
C ASN A 88 3.84 -7.75 11.46
N ILE A 89 4.42 -6.76 10.72
CA ILE A 89 5.71 -6.18 11.11
C ILE A 89 5.66 -4.68 11.40
N HIS A 90 4.65 -3.93 10.94
CA HIS A 90 4.64 -2.47 11.00
C HIS A 90 3.43 -1.85 11.70
N GLU A 91 2.64 -2.64 12.45
CA GLU A 91 1.43 -2.14 13.12
C GLU A 91 1.45 -2.34 14.65
N THR A 92 2.63 -2.60 15.23
CA THR A 92 2.82 -2.65 16.69
C THR A 92 1.82 -3.60 17.40
N GLY A 93 1.52 -4.74 16.77
CA GLY A 93 0.56 -5.71 17.32
C GLY A 93 -0.90 -5.26 17.30
N ALA A 94 -1.28 -4.33 16.39
CA ALA A 94 -2.65 -3.84 16.31
C ALA A 94 -3.66 -4.95 16.00
N LEU A 95 -3.29 -5.91 15.17
CA LEU A 95 -4.13 -7.05 14.84
C LEU A 95 -4.30 -7.99 16.05
N GLU A 96 -3.21 -8.29 16.75
CA GLU A 96 -3.19 -9.11 17.96
C GLU A 96 -4.01 -8.46 19.08
N ALA A 97 -3.93 -7.13 19.23
CA ALA A 97 -4.76 -6.37 20.16
C ALA A 97 -6.27 -6.46 19.83
N CYS A 98 -6.63 -6.78 18.59
CA CYS A 98 -8.01 -7.04 18.18
C CYS A 98 -8.43 -8.52 18.35
N GLY A 99 -7.54 -9.37 18.86
CA GLY A 99 -7.81 -10.78 19.12
C GLY A 99 -7.60 -11.70 17.92
N HIS A 100 -6.88 -11.25 16.89
CA HIS A 100 -6.58 -12.05 15.70
C HIS A 100 -5.08 -12.33 15.58
N LYS A 101 -4.73 -13.40 14.86
CA LYS A 101 -3.35 -13.84 14.65
C LYS A 101 -2.97 -13.75 13.17
N CYS A 102 -1.76 -13.24 12.91
CA CYS A 102 -1.11 -13.41 11.62
C CYS A 102 -0.61 -14.85 11.47
N LEU A 103 -1.00 -15.49 10.36
CA LEU A 103 -0.56 -16.82 9.93
C LEU A 103 0.44 -16.59 8.80
N CYS A 104 1.72 -16.43 9.18
CA CYS A 104 2.76 -15.93 8.28
C CYS A 104 3.33 -17.02 7.39
N ILE A 105 3.54 -16.69 6.12
CA ILE A 105 4.23 -17.52 5.12
C ILE A 105 5.49 -16.79 4.65
N GLU A 106 6.63 -17.47 4.64
CA GLU A 106 7.87 -16.97 4.06
C GLU A 106 7.74 -16.88 2.54
N THR A 107 8.17 -15.75 1.99
CA THR A 107 8.17 -15.49 0.55
C THR A 107 9.45 -14.80 0.13
N PRO A 108 10.00 -15.08 -1.05
CA PRO A 108 11.25 -14.46 -1.50
C PRO A 108 11.05 -13.00 -1.98
N ASP A 109 9.83 -12.64 -2.36
CA ASP A 109 9.48 -11.38 -3.02
C ASP A 109 8.31 -10.64 -2.36
N GLY A 110 7.89 -11.03 -1.17
CA GLY A 110 6.77 -10.44 -0.45
C GLY A 110 5.39 -10.84 -0.97
N LYS A 111 5.29 -11.64 -2.05
CA LYS A 111 4.03 -12.09 -2.63
C LYS A 111 3.66 -13.50 -2.16
N LEU A 112 2.41 -13.66 -1.76
CA LEU A 112 1.82 -14.99 -1.60
C LEU A 112 1.43 -15.55 -2.96
N THR A 113 1.56 -16.87 -3.12
CA THR A 113 1.08 -17.59 -4.29
C THR A 113 -0.18 -18.41 -3.96
N ALA A 114 -1.03 -18.63 -4.96
CA ALA A 114 -2.20 -19.51 -4.84
C ALA A 114 -1.82 -20.90 -4.30
N ARG A 115 -0.64 -21.44 -4.72
CA ARG A 115 -0.12 -22.73 -4.24
C ARG A 115 0.22 -22.72 -2.76
N GLN A 116 0.86 -21.65 -2.26
CA GLN A 116 1.21 -21.53 -0.84
C GLN A 116 -0.06 -21.43 0.03
N ILE A 117 -1.04 -20.62 -0.39
CA ILE A 117 -2.34 -20.49 0.31
C ILE A 117 -3.04 -21.86 0.35
N ALA A 118 -3.07 -22.57 -0.79
CA ALA A 118 -3.65 -23.90 -0.87
C ALA A 118 -2.97 -24.87 0.08
N ALA A 119 -1.65 -24.96 0.02
CA ALA A 119 -0.86 -25.87 0.85
C ALA A 119 -1.03 -25.57 2.35
N TYR A 120 -1.04 -24.29 2.74
CA TYR A 120 -1.24 -23.88 4.13
C TYR A 120 -2.61 -24.33 4.66
N THR A 121 -3.66 -24.07 3.89
CA THR A 121 -5.04 -24.43 4.29
C THR A 121 -5.25 -25.93 4.28
N ASP A 122 -4.73 -26.65 3.29
CA ASP A 122 -4.85 -28.10 3.19
C ASP A 122 -4.09 -28.79 4.37
N ALA A 123 -2.90 -28.31 4.73
CA ALA A 123 -2.16 -28.80 5.89
C ALA A 123 -2.90 -28.53 7.19
N HIS A 124 -3.50 -27.33 7.37
CA HIS A 124 -4.29 -27.01 8.56
C HIS A 124 -5.45 -27.98 8.76
N PHE A 125 -6.27 -28.20 7.72
CA PHE A 125 -7.47 -29.02 7.84
C PHE A 125 -7.20 -30.54 7.75
N ALA A 126 -5.99 -30.96 7.37
CA ALA A 126 -5.55 -32.35 7.41
C ALA A 126 -4.99 -32.76 8.78
N ASP A 127 -4.68 -31.81 9.65
CA ASP A 127 -4.20 -32.07 11.01
C ASP A 127 -5.36 -32.55 11.88
N GLU A 128 -5.19 -33.67 12.59
CA GLU A 128 -6.22 -34.23 13.47
C GLU A 128 -6.60 -33.30 14.63
N SER A 129 -5.72 -32.35 14.96
CA SER A 129 -5.92 -31.36 16.02
C SER A 129 -6.25 -29.96 15.52
N PHE A 130 -6.72 -29.81 14.27
CA PHE A 130 -6.95 -28.50 13.64
C PHE A 130 -7.87 -27.59 14.47
N GLU A 131 -8.83 -28.14 15.23
CA GLU A 131 -9.72 -27.37 16.10
C GLU A 131 -9.01 -26.73 17.31
N HIS A 132 -7.77 -27.16 17.63
CA HIS A 132 -6.91 -26.55 18.65
C HIS A 132 -6.08 -25.39 18.11
N MET A 133 -6.10 -25.14 16.80
CA MET A 133 -5.32 -24.12 16.14
C MET A 133 -6.19 -22.95 15.68
N VAL A 134 -5.57 -21.79 15.48
CA VAL A 134 -6.26 -20.62 14.87
C VAL A 134 -6.65 -20.97 13.45
N GLN A 135 -7.95 -20.87 13.15
CA GLN A 135 -8.50 -21.21 11.83
C GLN A 135 -8.15 -20.13 10.80
N PRO A 136 -7.52 -20.49 9.66
CA PRO A 136 -7.33 -19.55 8.56
C PRO A 136 -8.67 -19.19 7.92
N LYS A 137 -8.97 -17.88 7.78
CA LYS A 137 -10.25 -17.43 7.21
C LYS A 137 -10.08 -16.28 6.25
N MET A 138 -8.99 -15.53 6.32
CA MET A 138 -8.68 -14.43 5.41
C MET A 138 -7.26 -14.58 4.87
N VAL A 139 -7.07 -14.16 3.63
CA VAL A 139 -5.77 -13.91 3.02
C VAL A 139 -5.61 -12.39 2.90
N TYR A 140 -4.50 -11.86 3.42
CA TYR A 140 -4.10 -10.47 3.28
C TYR A 140 -2.90 -10.39 2.36
N ILE A 141 -2.98 -9.53 1.36
CA ILE A 141 -1.90 -9.19 0.44
C ILE A 141 -1.77 -7.68 0.31
N SER A 142 -0.58 -7.18 0.06
CA SER A 142 -0.34 -5.76 -0.27
C SER A 142 -0.02 -5.61 -1.75
N ASN A 143 -0.58 -4.61 -2.41
CA ASN A 143 -0.25 -4.29 -3.81
C ASN A 143 -0.07 -2.77 -4.02
N PRO A 144 1.17 -2.29 -4.24
CA PRO A 144 2.47 -2.99 -4.15
C PRO A 144 2.76 -3.60 -2.78
N THR A 145 3.63 -4.63 -2.75
CA THR A 145 4.11 -5.19 -1.49
C THR A 145 5.03 -4.21 -0.76
N GLU A 146 5.34 -4.49 0.49
CA GLU A 146 6.22 -3.66 1.34
C GLU A 146 7.63 -3.50 0.78
N ILE A 147 8.07 -4.47 -0.03
CA ILE A 147 9.37 -4.46 -0.73
C ILE A 147 9.27 -4.10 -2.21
N GLY A 148 8.12 -3.53 -2.64
CA GLY A 148 7.94 -2.89 -3.93
C GLY A 148 7.64 -3.81 -5.10
N THR A 149 7.33 -5.08 -4.89
CA THR A 149 6.83 -5.96 -5.96
C THR A 149 5.33 -5.74 -6.18
N ILE A 150 4.82 -6.17 -7.33
CA ILE A 150 3.40 -6.06 -7.69
C ILE A 150 2.82 -7.43 -8.05
N TYR A 151 1.54 -7.61 -7.78
CA TYR A 151 0.78 -8.73 -8.31
C TYR A 151 0.38 -8.46 -9.75
N LYS A 152 0.55 -9.46 -10.61
CA LYS A 152 0.02 -9.47 -11.97
C LYS A 152 -1.42 -9.99 -11.98
N LYS A 153 -2.18 -9.67 -13.04
CA LYS A 153 -3.59 -10.07 -13.18
C LYS A 153 -3.80 -11.57 -12.97
N ALA A 154 -3.02 -12.39 -13.65
CA ALA A 154 -3.10 -13.84 -13.52
C ALA A 154 -2.80 -14.35 -12.10
N GLU A 155 -1.86 -13.72 -11.38
CA GLU A 155 -1.54 -14.08 -10.00
C GLU A 155 -2.72 -13.75 -9.06
N LEU A 156 -3.29 -12.54 -9.19
CA LEU A 156 -4.43 -12.10 -8.39
C LEU A 156 -5.66 -12.98 -8.64
N GLU A 157 -5.99 -13.27 -9.89
CA GLU A 157 -7.08 -14.18 -10.27
C GLU A 157 -6.89 -15.57 -9.65
N ALA A 158 -5.69 -16.16 -9.75
CA ALA A 158 -5.38 -17.46 -9.17
C ALA A 158 -5.54 -17.46 -7.64
N ILE A 159 -5.07 -16.42 -6.95
CA ILE A 159 -5.23 -16.28 -5.50
C ILE A 159 -6.71 -16.17 -5.14
N TYR A 160 -7.48 -15.34 -5.84
CA TYR A 160 -8.90 -15.18 -5.58
C TYR A 160 -9.68 -16.49 -5.76
N GLN A 161 -9.40 -17.23 -6.83
CA GLN A 161 -10.04 -18.55 -7.07
C GLN A 161 -9.75 -19.55 -5.96
N VAL A 162 -8.51 -19.59 -5.47
CA VAL A 162 -8.14 -20.45 -4.34
C VAL A 162 -8.86 -20.00 -3.08
N CYS A 163 -8.94 -18.71 -2.80
CA CYS A 163 -9.69 -18.17 -1.66
C CYS A 163 -11.17 -18.59 -1.73
N LYS A 164 -11.82 -18.41 -2.88
CA LYS A 164 -13.23 -18.80 -3.04
C LYS A 164 -13.43 -20.31 -2.84
N LYS A 165 -12.58 -21.14 -3.45
CA LYS A 165 -12.67 -22.60 -3.31
C LYS A 165 -12.54 -23.07 -1.85
N ARG A 166 -11.79 -22.34 -1.02
CA ARG A 166 -11.51 -22.67 0.38
C ARG A 166 -12.36 -21.88 1.40
N GLY A 167 -13.28 -21.06 0.93
CA GLY A 167 -14.14 -20.24 1.80
C GLY A 167 -13.35 -19.16 2.58
N LEU A 168 -12.23 -18.70 2.03
CA LEU A 168 -11.41 -17.61 2.57
C LEU A 168 -11.87 -16.28 1.97
N TYR A 169 -11.73 -15.20 2.74
CA TYR A 169 -11.80 -13.84 2.22
C TYR A 169 -10.45 -13.42 1.65
N LEU A 170 -10.45 -12.63 0.59
CA LEU A 170 -9.24 -11.96 0.08
C LEU A 170 -9.34 -10.47 0.33
N PHE A 171 -8.42 -9.96 1.15
CA PHE A 171 -8.24 -8.54 1.46
C PHE A 171 -6.94 -8.03 0.86
N MET A 172 -7.02 -6.96 0.03
CA MET A 172 -5.83 -6.31 -0.54
C MET A 172 -5.60 -4.96 0.12
N ASP A 173 -4.43 -4.81 0.74
CA ASP A 173 -3.88 -3.54 1.19
C ASP A 173 -3.37 -2.75 -0.02
N GLY A 174 -3.98 -1.59 -0.26
CA GLY A 174 -3.65 -0.70 -1.35
C GLY A 174 -3.04 0.62 -0.90
N ALA A 175 -2.27 0.65 0.20
CA ALA A 175 -1.66 1.87 0.73
C ALA A 175 -0.86 2.66 -0.32
N ARG A 176 -0.30 1.99 -1.32
CA ARG A 176 0.44 2.55 -2.46
C ARG A 176 -0.20 2.18 -3.80
N LEU A 177 -1.49 1.87 -3.82
CA LEU A 177 -2.16 1.29 -4.99
C LEU A 177 -2.01 2.14 -6.25
N GLY A 178 -2.11 3.46 -6.13
CA GLY A 178 -1.91 4.36 -7.27
C GLY A 178 -0.55 4.17 -7.92
N TYR A 179 0.51 4.09 -7.14
CA TYR A 179 1.86 3.88 -7.66
C TYR A 179 2.02 2.52 -8.35
N GLY A 180 1.42 1.47 -7.78
CA GLY A 180 1.39 0.15 -8.40
C GLY A 180 0.63 0.12 -9.71
N LEU A 181 -0.54 0.78 -9.77
CA LEU A 181 -1.36 0.84 -10.99
C LEU A 181 -0.68 1.61 -12.13
N MET A 182 0.15 2.60 -11.81
CA MET A 182 0.77 3.48 -12.80
C MET A 182 2.23 3.11 -13.12
N CYS A 183 2.79 2.07 -12.51
CA CYS A 183 4.11 1.59 -12.91
C CYS A 183 4.03 0.83 -14.26
N LYS A 184 5.14 0.87 -15.01
CA LYS A 184 5.23 0.34 -16.38
C LYS A 184 4.91 -1.15 -16.50
N GLU A 185 5.21 -1.91 -15.46
CA GLU A 185 5.02 -3.36 -15.48
C GLU A 185 3.62 -3.80 -15.06
N ASN A 186 2.74 -2.88 -14.65
CA ASN A 186 1.40 -3.21 -14.21
C ASN A 186 0.50 -3.67 -15.37
N ASP A 187 -0.33 -4.68 -15.09
CA ASP A 187 -1.36 -5.19 -16.02
C ASP A 187 -2.75 -5.25 -15.36
N LEU A 188 -2.90 -4.63 -14.17
CA LEU A 188 -4.16 -4.54 -13.43
C LEU A 188 -4.83 -3.18 -13.62
N THR A 189 -6.16 -3.20 -13.61
CA THR A 189 -7.02 -2.02 -13.44
C THR A 189 -7.72 -2.09 -12.08
N LEU A 190 -8.33 -0.99 -11.62
CA LEU A 190 -9.19 -1.03 -10.43
C LEU A 190 -10.36 -2.00 -10.61
N SER A 191 -10.90 -2.13 -11.83
CA SER A 191 -11.96 -3.10 -12.14
C SER A 191 -11.48 -4.55 -11.98
N ASP A 192 -10.25 -4.86 -12.39
CA ASP A 192 -9.67 -6.20 -12.20
C ASP A 192 -9.49 -6.52 -10.72
N ILE A 193 -9.02 -5.55 -9.93
CA ILE A 193 -8.86 -5.70 -8.47
C ILE A 193 -10.23 -5.89 -7.81
N THR A 194 -11.22 -5.08 -8.17
CA THR A 194 -12.59 -5.20 -7.66
C THR A 194 -13.19 -6.57 -7.97
N ALA A 195 -12.98 -7.08 -9.18
CA ALA A 195 -13.49 -8.38 -9.59
C ALA A 195 -12.82 -9.55 -8.84
N ASN A 196 -11.59 -9.38 -8.37
CA ASN A 196 -10.74 -10.43 -7.80
C ASN A 196 -10.34 -10.21 -6.34
N THR A 197 -11.14 -9.44 -5.58
CA THR A 197 -11.01 -9.28 -4.12
C THR A 197 -12.37 -9.29 -3.46
N ASP A 198 -12.44 -9.60 -2.18
CA ASP A 198 -13.65 -9.39 -1.35
C ASP A 198 -13.71 -7.98 -0.82
N VAL A 199 -12.56 -7.44 -0.46
CA VAL A 199 -12.36 -6.10 0.04
C VAL A 199 -10.95 -5.64 -0.31
N PHE A 200 -10.79 -4.38 -0.62
CA PHE A 200 -9.48 -3.72 -0.75
C PHE A 200 -9.59 -2.27 -0.33
N TYR A 201 -8.48 -1.57 -0.21
CA TYR A 201 -8.55 -0.13 -0.07
C TYR A 201 -7.62 0.60 -1.04
N ILE A 202 -8.02 1.82 -1.36
CA ILE A 202 -7.28 2.76 -2.21
C ILE A 202 -6.61 3.76 -1.27
N GLY A 203 -5.28 3.72 -1.21
CA GLY A 203 -4.50 4.59 -0.35
C GLY A 203 -4.53 6.04 -0.83
N GLY A 204 -4.93 6.96 0.04
CA GLY A 204 -4.85 8.40 -0.18
C GLY A 204 -3.66 9.04 0.55
N THR A 205 -3.36 8.61 1.77
CA THR A 205 -2.31 9.20 2.62
C THR A 205 -0.97 9.34 1.93
N LYS A 206 -0.56 8.36 1.14
CA LYS A 206 0.71 8.38 0.40
C LYS A 206 0.57 8.96 -1.01
N VAL A 207 -0.66 9.11 -1.50
CA VAL A 207 -0.97 9.50 -2.89
C VAL A 207 -1.76 10.81 -2.90
N GLY A 208 -1.17 11.86 -2.34
CA GLY A 208 -1.65 13.22 -2.47
C GLY A 208 -2.73 13.68 -1.50
N ALA A 209 -3.26 12.83 -0.62
CA ALA A 209 -4.16 13.26 0.46
C ALA A 209 -3.38 13.74 1.69
N LEU A 210 -4.03 14.53 2.57
CA LEU A 210 -3.51 14.82 3.91
C LEU A 210 -3.49 13.56 4.77
N PHE A 211 -4.55 12.77 4.65
CA PHE A 211 -4.76 11.49 5.32
C PHE A 211 -5.97 10.80 4.70
N GLY A 212 -6.04 9.51 4.81
CA GLY A 212 -7.22 8.74 4.48
C GLY A 212 -6.99 7.61 3.49
N GLU A 213 -7.89 6.63 3.63
CA GLU A 213 -7.96 5.43 2.82
C GLU A 213 -9.42 5.20 2.41
N ALA A 214 -9.68 4.86 1.14
CA ALA A 214 -11.00 4.50 0.66
C ALA A 214 -11.15 2.97 0.63
N VAL A 215 -11.89 2.41 1.56
CA VAL A 215 -12.19 0.97 1.62
C VAL A 215 -13.29 0.66 0.64
N VAL A 216 -13.04 -0.28 -0.26
CA VAL A 216 -13.99 -0.78 -1.26
C VAL A 216 -14.37 -2.22 -0.91
N ILE A 217 -15.65 -2.46 -0.64
CA ILE A 217 -16.17 -3.78 -0.24
C ILE A 217 -17.10 -4.30 -1.33
N ARG A 218 -16.71 -5.41 -1.93
CA ARG A 218 -17.52 -6.11 -2.92
C ARG A 218 -18.34 -7.26 -2.31
N ASN A 219 -17.79 -7.93 -1.32
CA ASN A 219 -18.45 -9.09 -0.69
C ASN A 219 -19.62 -8.65 0.19
N GLU A 220 -20.83 -9.15 -0.09
CA GLU A 220 -22.06 -8.76 0.61
C GLU A 220 -22.05 -9.09 2.11
N GLU A 221 -21.37 -10.18 2.51
CA GLU A 221 -21.27 -10.54 3.93
C GLU A 221 -20.45 -9.52 4.71
N LEU A 222 -19.41 -8.93 4.09
CA LEU A 222 -18.53 -7.94 4.71
C LEU A 222 -19.14 -6.54 4.77
N LYS A 223 -20.15 -6.23 3.95
CA LYS A 223 -20.89 -4.96 3.98
C LYS A 223 -21.77 -4.85 5.19
N LYS A 224 -22.34 -5.98 5.63
CA LYS A 224 -23.28 -5.99 6.74
C LYS A 224 -22.65 -5.44 8.01
N ASP A 225 -23.31 -4.44 8.59
CA ASP A 225 -22.91 -3.82 9.85
C ASP A 225 -21.49 -3.21 9.88
N PHE A 226 -20.86 -3.02 8.70
CA PHE A 226 -19.47 -2.49 8.62
C PHE A 226 -19.33 -1.12 9.29
N ARG A 227 -20.34 -0.25 9.20
CA ARG A 227 -20.32 1.07 9.84
C ARG A 227 -20.26 1.01 11.38
N TYR A 228 -20.79 -0.06 12.02
CA TYR A 228 -20.61 -0.28 13.46
C TYR A 228 -19.14 -0.53 13.80
N ASN A 229 -18.44 -1.30 12.99
CA ASN A 229 -17.01 -1.55 13.15
C ASN A 229 -16.18 -0.27 12.95
N ILE A 230 -16.51 0.56 11.95
CA ILE A 230 -15.91 1.87 11.76
C ILE A 230 -16.10 2.75 13.00
N LYS A 231 -17.32 2.83 13.54
CA LYS A 231 -17.62 3.65 14.71
C LYS A 231 -16.89 3.18 15.94
N GLN A 232 -16.91 1.88 16.19
CA GLN A 232 -16.26 1.26 17.36
C GLN A 232 -14.74 1.55 17.38
N ARG A 233 -14.11 1.60 16.19
CA ARG A 233 -12.66 1.85 16.05
C ARG A 233 -12.30 3.32 15.84
N GLY A 234 -13.24 4.23 16.11
CA GLY A 234 -13.01 5.67 16.04
C GLY A 234 -12.86 6.23 14.61
N GLY A 235 -13.14 5.43 13.58
CA GLY A 235 -12.99 5.83 12.17
C GLY A 235 -14.14 6.67 11.62
N MET A 236 -15.24 6.79 12.34
CA MET A 236 -16.41 7.56 11.92
C MET A 236 -16.31 9.00 12.42
N LEU A 237 -15.68 9.86 11.62
CA LEU A 237 -15.44 11.25 11.97
C LEU A 237 -16.73 12.07 11.91
N ALA A 238 -16.97 12.93 12.92
CA ALA A 238 -18.11 13.86 12.90
C ALA A 238 -18.05 14.78 11.68
N LYS A 239 -16.87 15.26 11.29
CA LYS A 239 -16.62 16.02 10.07
C LYS A 239 -16.09 15.12 8.96
N GLY A 240 -16.83 14.06 8.63
CA GLY A 240 -16.43 13.04 7.65
C GLY A 240 -16.19 13.59 6.25
N ARG A 241 -16.81 14.72 5.91
CA ARG A 241 -16.59 15.42 4.63
C ARG A 241 -15.11 15.70 4.33
N LEU A 242 -14.28 15.84 5.38
CA LEU A 242 -12.83 16.07 5.18
C LEU A 242 -12.17 14.92 4.42
N LEU A 243 -12.61 13.68 4.64
CA LEU A 243 -12.16 12.53 3.85
C LEU A 243 -12.79 12.54 2.45
N GLY A 244 -14.11 12.79 2.37
CA GLY A 244 -14.83 12.85 1.10
C GLY A 244 -14.26 13.87 0.13
N ILE A 245 -14.00 15.10 0.59
CA ILE A 245 -13.40 16.17 -0.22
C ILE A 245 -12.04 15.75 -0.79
N GLN A 246 -11.20 15.09 -0.01
CA GLN A 246 -9.88 14.64 -0.46
C GLN A 246 -9.99 13.60 -1.59
N PHE A 247 -10.82 12.57 -1.39
CA PHE A 247 -11.00 11.53 -2.41
C PHE A 247 -11.78 12.05 -3.63
N LEU A 248 -12.75 12.93 -3.44
CA LEU A 248 -13.43 13.62 -4.56
C LEU A 248 -12.41 14.33 -5.43
N THR A 249 -11.58 15.19 -4.83
CA THR A 249 -10.56 15.97 -5.54
C THR A 249 -9.53 15.07 -6.23
N LEU A 250 -9.12 13.97 -5.59
CA LEU A 250 -8.16 13.05 -6.17
C LEU A 250 -8.73 12.27 -7.37
N PHE A 251 -10.02 11.93 -7.34
CA PHE A 251 -10.64 11.15 -8.42
C PHE A 251 -11.26 12.04 -9.52
N GLU A 252 -11.45 13.34 -9.27
CA GLU A 252 -11.75 14.30 -10.33
C GLU A 252 -10.58 14.41 -11.31
N GLU A 253 -10.89 14.57 -12.61
CA GLU A 253 -9.90 14.86 -13.67
C GLU A 253 -8.71 13.87 -13.73
N ASN A 254 -8.90 12.64 -13.30
CA ASN A 254 -7.87 11.57 -13.30
C ASN A 254 -6.64 11.87 -12.40
N ARG A 255 -6.72 12.86 -11.54
CA ARG A 255 -5.58 13.38 -10.75
C ARG A 255 -4.85 12.31 -9.93
N TYR A 256 -5.59 11.39 -9.28
CA TYR A 256 -5.02 10.29 -8.52
C TYR A 256 -3.99 9.47 -9.32
N PHE A 257 -4.34 9.16 -10.57
CA PHE A 257 -3.49 8.37 -11.47
C PHE A 257 -2.35 9.21 -12.04
N ASP A 258 -2.58 10.47 -12.39
CA ASP A 258 -1.56 11.36 -12.97
C ASP A 258 -0.43 11.64 -11.99
N ILE A 259 -0.74 11.95 -10.72
CA ILE A 259 0.28 12.16 -9.68
C ILE A 259 0.99 10.85 -9.30
N SER A 260 0.31 9.72 -9.43
CA SER A 260 0.92 8.39 -9.25
C SER A 260 1.88 8.04 -10.38
N ALA A 261 1.51 8.34 -11.62
CA ALA A 261 2.37 8.15 -12.79
C ALA A 261 3.64 9.01 -12.69
N HIS A 262 3.52 10.25 -12.21
CA HIS A 262 4.66 11.13 -11.95
C HIS A 262 5.67 10.47 -10.99
N ALA A 263 5.22 9.95 -9.87
CA ALA A 263 6.09 9.31 -8.89
C ALA A 263 6.75 8.04 -9.43
N ALA A 264 5.98 7.18 -10.14
CA ALA A 264 6.48 5.95 -10.75
C ALA A 264 7.57 6.24 -11.81
N ARG A 265 7.34 7.24 -12.66
CA ARG A 265 8.33 7.70 -13.68
C ARG A 265 9.63 8.17 -13.02
N LEU A 266 9.55 8.92 -11.93
CA LEU A 266 10.74 9.41 -11.23
C LEU A 266 11.51 8.28 -10.54
N ALA A 267 10.81 7.27 -10.01
CA ALA A 267 11.46 6.09 -9.46
C ALA A 267 12.16 5.25 -10.53
N GLU A 268 11.53 5.07 -11.71
CA GLU A 268 12.14 4.41 -12.86
C GLU A 268 13.40 5.16 -13.30
N LYS A 269 13.35 6.49 -13.41
CA LYS A 269 14.50 7.33 -13.73
C LYS A 269 15.66 7.12 -12.76
N LEU A 270 15.39 7.15 -11.45
CA LEU A 270 16.40 6.89 -10.41
C LEU A 270 17.01 5.48 -10.55
N LYS A 271 16.15 4.46 -10.76
CA LYS A 271 16.59 3.08 -10.96
C LYS A 271 17.51 2.94 -12.19
N ASP A 272 17.13 3.56 -13.30
CA ASP A 272 17.91 3.52 -14.55
C ASP A 272 19.29 4.13 -14.37
N GLU A 273 19.40 5.29 -13.70
CA GLU A 273 20.69 5.94 -13.43
C GLU A 273 21.56 5.07 -12.51
N LEU A 274 21.02 4.54 -11.43
CA LEU A 274 21.74 3.62 -10.53
C LEU A 274 22.19 2.33 -11.27
N THR A 275 21.35 1.82 -12.16
CA THR A 275 21.68 0.63 -12.98
C THR A 275 22.84 0.90 -13.94
N LYS A 276 22.87 2.08 -14.60
CA LYS A 276 23.99 2.50 -15.47
C LYS A 276 25.33 2.58 -14.71
N MET A 277 25.28 2.89 -13.41
CA MET A 277 26.45 2.89 -12.54
C MET A 277 26.84 1.51 -12.01
N GLY A 278 26.13 0.45 -12.37
CA GLY A 278 26.40 -0.92 -11.95
C GLY A 278 25.91 -1.26 -10.54
N VAL A 279 25.05 -0.40 -9.95
CA VAL A 279 24.45 -0.66 -8.63
C VAL A 279 23.52 -1.85 -8.70
N LYS A 280 23.67 -2.79 -7.76
CA LYS A 280 22.75 -3.92 -7.58
C LYS A 280 21.57 -3.52 -6.70
N PHE A 281 20.45 -4.20 -6.89
CA PHE A 281 19.24 -3.98 -6.09
C PHE A 281 18.94 -5.21 -5.23
N TYR A 282 18.44 -4.94 -4.03
CA TYR A 282 17.95 -5.96 -3.09
C TYR A 282 16.77 -6.74 -3.69
N ILE A 283 15.88 -6.01 -4.37
CA ILE A 283 14.75 -6.55 -5.11
C ILE A 283 14.51 -5.68 -6.36
N ASP A 284 14.05 -6.31 -7.42
CA ASP A 284 13.63 -5.61 -8.65
C ASP A 284 12.23 -5.04 -8.47
N SER A 285 12.16 -3.77 -8.04
CA SER A 285 10.90 -3.06 -7.84
C SER A 285 10.56 -2.19 -9.05
N PRO A 286 9.35 -2.33 -9.63
CA PRO A 286 8.86 -1.42 -10.67
C PRO A 286 8.14 -0.19 -10.10
N THR A 287 8.03 -0.04 -8.78
CA THR A 287 7.17 0.93 -8.12
C THR A 287 7.91 2.20 -7.70
N ASN A 288 7.26 3.08 -6.96
CA ASN A 288 7.84 4.29 -6.38
C ASN A 288 8.91 4.02 -5.30
N GLN A 289 9.13 2.78 -4.90
CA GLN A 289 10.13 2.38 -3.93
C GLN A 289 11.29 1.66 -4.63
N GLN A 290 12.53 2.14 -4.46
CA GLN A 290 13.73 1.54 -5.02
C GLN A 290 14.66 1.09 -3.91
N PHE A 291 15.30 -0.08 -4.08
CA PHE A 291 16.07 -0.74 -3.02
C PHE A 291 17.52 -1.02 -3.45
N PRO A 292 18.35 0.02 -3.71
CA PRO A 292 19.73 -0.19 -4.08
C PRO A 292 20.58 -0.73 -2.92
N ILE A 293 21.58 -1.54 -3.27
CA ILE A 293 22.63 -2.02 -2.37
C ILE A 293 23.85 -1.13 -2.58
N LEU A 294 24.24 -0.40 -1.55
CA LEU A 294 25.31 0.59 -1.63
C LEU A 294 26.36 0.34 -0.54
N PRO A 295 27.65 0.70 -0.79
CA PRO A 295 28.67 0.71 0.23
C PRO A 295 28.31 1.64 1.38
N ASP A 296 28.57 1.22 2.62
CA ASP A 296 28.27 2.02 3.82
C ASP A 296 28.98 3.38 3.83
N ALA A 297 30.18 3.44 3.25
CA ALA A 297 30.92 4.69 3.12
C ALA A 297 30.19 5.68 2.18
N VAL A 298 29.62 5.20 1.04
CA VAL A 298 28.80 6.01 0.14
C VAL A 298 27.52 6.45 0.86
N LEU A 299 26.87 5.55 1.58
CA LEU A 299 25.67 5.90 2.37
C LEU A 299 25.95 6.97 3.44
N ALA A 300 27.13 6.97 4.04
CA ALA A 300 27.53 7.99 5.03
C ALA A 300 27.66 9.39 4.38
N GLU A 301 28.20 9.48 3.17
CA GLU A 301 28.27 10.74 2.41
C GLU A 301 26.88 11.21 1.95
N LEU A 302 26.10 10.32 1.36
CA LEU A 302 24.75 10.62 0.90
C LEU A 302 23.84 11.12 2.02
N LYS A 303 23.96 10.60 3.25
CA LYS A 303 23.20 11.05 4.43
C LYS A 303 23.40 12.52 4.79
N LYS A 304 24.47 13.17 4.31
CA LYS A 304 24.68 14.59 4.53
C LYS A 304 23.67 15.48 3.78
N LYS A 305 23.16 15.00 2.65
CA LYS A 305 22.24 15.75 1.77
C LYS A 305 20.88 15.10 1.58
N TYR A 306 20.83 13.78 1.65
CA TYR A 306 19.62 12.97 1.40
C TYR A 306 19.22 12.18 2.64
N SER A 307 17.92 11.98 2.82
CA SER A 307 17.42 10.97 3.76
C SER A 307 16.80 9.80 3.00
N PHE A 308 17.13 8.60 3.44
CA PHE A 308 16.62 7.33 2.94
C PHE A 308 16.42 6.36 4.10
N ALA A 309 15.63 5.31 3.91
CA ALA A 309 15.39 4.32 4.94
C ALA A 309 16.40 3.16 4.81
N TYR A 310 16.87 2.65 5.94
CA TYR A 310 17.64 1.41 5.99
C TYR A 310 16.70 0.23 5.73
N GLN A 311 17.14 -0.73 4.92
CA GLN A 311 16.38 -1.93 4.62
C GLN A 311 17.00 -3.17 5.27
N GLU A 312 18.22 -3.52 4.89
CA GLU A 312 18.87 -4.74 5.35
C GLU A 312 20.39 -4.68 5.19
N ARG A 313 21.12 -5.41 6.05
CA ARG A 313 22.56 -5.62 5.93
C ARG A 313 22.83 -6.69 4.90
N MET A 314 23.65 -6.41 3.90
CA MET A 314 23.96 -7.36 2.82
C MET A 314 25.25 -8.12 3.07
N ASP A 315 26.32 -7.43 3.53
CA ASP A 315 27.61 -7.97 3.89
C ASP A 315 28.34 -7.05 4.90
N GLU A 316 29.63 -7.25 5.12
CA GLU A 316 30.41 -6.45 6.09
C GLU A 316 30.50 -4.96 5.73
N THR A 317 30.34 -4.60 4.45
CA THR A 317 30.58 -3.26 3.93
C THR A 317 29.40 -2.66 3.15
N HIS A 318 28.35 -3.43 2.87
CA HIS A 318 27.20 -3.01 2.06
C HIS A 318 25.87 -3.16 2.80
N SER A 319 25.02 -2.19 2.60
CA SER A 319 23.63 -2.21 3.07
C SER A 319 22.65 -1.94 1.93
N ALA A 320 21.51 -2.63 1.95
CA ALA A 320 20.37 -2.25 1.16
C ALA A 320 19.64 -1.09 1.85
N VAL A 321 19.25 -0.09 1.07
CA VAL A 321 18.48 1.06 1.54
C VAL A 321 17.27 1.26 0.64
N ARG A 322 16.26 1.97 1.15
CA ARG A 322 15.06 2.28 0.37
C ARG A 322 14.98 3.77 0.07
N PHE A 323 14.85 4.09 -1.20
CA PHE A 323 14.46 5.40 -1.70
C PHE A 323 13.00 5.37 -2.14
N CYS A 324 12.21 6.35 -1.71
CA CYS A 324 10.81 6.51 -2.12
C CYS A 324 10.66 7.82 -2.88
N THR A 325 10.13 7.77 -4.09
CA THR A 325 9.54 8.94 -4.74
C THR A 325 8.06 9.06 -4.37
N CYS A 326 7.49 10.25 -4.46
CA CYS A 326 6.08 10.48 -4.19
C CYS A 326 5.48 11.45 -5.21
N TRP A 327 4.20 11.70 -5.08
CA TRP A 327 3.44 12.64 -5.89
C TRP A 327 4.03 14.07 -5.93
N ALA A 328 4.74 14.48 -4.88
CA ALA A 328 5.35 15.81 -4.74
C ALA A 328 6.86 15.83 -5.02
N THR A 329 7.47 14.69 -5.35
CA THR A 329 8.90 14.61 -5.65
C THR A 329 9.23 15.46 -6.87
N LYS A 330 10.18 16.38 -6.72
CA LYS A 330 10.66 17.21 -7.82
C LYS A 330 11.67 16.44 -8.66
N GLU A 331 11.59 16.57 -9.98
CA GLU A 331 12.50 15.89 -10.90
C GLU A 331 13.97 16.32 -10.67
N GLU A 332 14.21 17.61 -10.42
CA GLU A 332 15.53 18.15 -10.08
C GLU A 332 16.21 17.46 -8.88
N ASN A 333 15.39 17.00 -7.90
CA ASN A 333 15.91 16.28 -6.74
C ASN A 333 16.40 14.87 -7.09
N VAL A 334 15.78 14.24 -8.10
CA VAL A 334 16.19 12.94 -8.62
C VAL A 334 17.46 13.10 -9.44
N ASP A 335 17.56 14.14 -10.28
CA ASP A 335 18.73 14.43 -11.11
C ASP A 335 19.97 14.71 -10.25
N MET A 336 19.87 15.60 -9.25
CA MET A 336 20.95 15.86 -8.31
C MET A 336 21.35 14.59 -7.52
N GLY A 337 20.39 13.75 -7.16
CA GLY A 337 20.65 12.48 -6.51
C GLY A 337 21.49 11.56 -7.38
N SER A 338 21.12 11.38 -8.64
CA SER A 338 21.85 10.52 -9.57
C SER A 338 23.24 11.05 -9.91
N GLU A 339 23.43 12.36 -10.08
CA GLU A 339 24.72 12.98 -10.32
C GLU A 339 25.70 12.82 -9.15
N GLU A 340 25.22 12.98 -7.91
CA GLU A 340 26.05 12.78 -6.71
C GLU A 340 26.37 11.31 -6.45
N HIS A 341 25.44 10.41 -6.65
CA HIS A 341 25.73 8.97 -6.64
C HIS A 341 26.82 8.62 -7.64
N THR A 342 26.80 9.23 -8.84
CA THR A 342 27.83 9.05 -9.87
C THR A 342 29.19 9.54 -9.40
N SER A 343 29.26 10.74 -8.80
CA SER A 343 30.52 11.34 -8.34
C SER A 343 31.14 10.56 -7.16
N GLU A 344 30.32 10.10 -6.23
CA GLU A 344 30.79 9.33 -5.06
C GLU A 344 31.20 7.90 -5.44
N LEU A 345 30.46 7.21 -6.30
CA LEU A 345 30.81 5.85 -6.79
C LEU A 345 32.02 5.85 -7.72
N GLN A 346 32.28 6.94 -8.45
CA GLN A 346 33.44 7.10 -9.34
C GLN A 346 34.68 7.70 -8.62
N SER A 347 34.57 8.06 -7.35
CA SER A 347 35.70 8.55 -6.60
C SER A 347 36.81 7.50 -6.55
N PRO A 348 38.12 7.90 -6.77
CA PRO A 348 39.25 6.97 -6.74
C PRO A 348 39.38 6.17 -5.45
N MET A 349 38.72 6.60 -4.38
CA MET A 349 38.70 5.93 -3.08
C MET A 349 37.89 4.61 -3.10
N TYR A 350 37.04 4.38 -4.11
CA TYR A 350 36.16 3.20 -4.22
C TYR A 350 36.45 2.31 -5.44
N LEU A 351 37.41 2.70 -6.31
CA LEU A 351 37.84 1.91 -7.47
C LEU A 351 38.95 0.90 -7.13
N VAL A 352 39.33 0.78 -5.87
CA VAL A 352 40.37 -0.17 -5.42
C VAL A 352 39.74 -1.06 -4.33
N CYS A 353 39.07 -2.12 -4.75
CA CYS A 353 38.98 -3.43 -4.06
C CYS A 353 38.50 -4.49 -5.05
#